data_98946fa446c345785927211a60e86c99
#
_entry.id   98946fa446c345785927211a60e86c99
#
_cell.length_a   1.000
_cell.length_b   1.000
_cell.length_c   1.000
_cell.angle_alpha   90.00
_cell.angle_beta   90.00
_cell.angle_gamma   90.00
#
_symmetry.space_group_name_H-M   'P 1'
#
loop_
_entity.id
_entity.type
_entity.pdbx_description
1 polymer ?
#
loop_
_entity_poly.entity_id
_entity_poly.type
_entity_poly.pdbx_seq_one_letter_code
_entity_poly.pdbx_strand_id
1 'polypeptide(L)'
;MYKKRHNIIGNFSLTRPFQPWTETLQGVRDILKGGTSEYWLTHYTFGGKFWVEGLETGDRCDVNMHIIRYADAILMYAEALNEVGESTKALAMLNRIRERAFGDDSGNFKPMSKDEFRTAILNERRLEFPHEGHRWFDLVRTGTFIQRMKEHSAYEAKVAEANKTEIAQNIKEHMILMPIPQSEIDLNPNLVQNAGY
;
A
#
# COMPACT_ATOMS: atom_id res chain seq x y z
N MET A 1 2.94 14.96 -10.56
CA MET A 1 2.43 13.58 -10.63
C MET A 1 1.90 13.07 -9.28
N TYR A 2 2.65 13.18 -8.20
CA TYR A 2 2.24 12.78 -6.85
C TYR A 2 1.01 13.54 -6.31
N LYS A 3 0.89 14.85 -6.59
CA LYS A 3 -0.25 15.69 -6.13
C LYS A 3 -1.63 15.24 -6.64
N LYS A 4 -1.74 14.81 -7.89
CA LYS A 4 -3.04 14.36 -8.45
C LYS A 4 -3.50 13.05 -7.80
N ARG A 5 -2.60 12.11 -7.51
CA ARG A 5 -2.96 10.84 -6.85
C ARG A 5 -3.35 11.00 -5.38
N HIS A 6 -2.73 11.94 -4.66
CA HIS A 6 -3.15 12.25 -3.29
C HIS A 6 -4.60 12.75 -3.24
N ASN A 7 -5.00 13.54 -4.24
CA ASN A 7 -6.38 14.02 -4.35
C ASN A 7 -7.38 12.87 -4.55
N ILE A 8 -6.96 11.76 -5.18
CA ILE A 8 -7.84 10.61 -5.48
C ILE A 8 -8.00 9.69 -4.28
N ILE A 9 -6.95 9.53 -3.46
CA ILE A 9 -7.05 8.79 -2.21
C ILE A 9 -8.02 9.52 -1.23
N GLY A 10 -8.09 10.86 -1.31
CA GLY A 10 -9.04 11.67 -0.55
C GLY A 10 -10.47 11.72 -1.09
N ASN A 11 -10.66 11.45 -2.39
CA ASN A 11 -11.96 11.62 -3.09
C ASN A 11 -12.85 10.37 -3.11
N PHE A 12 -12.57 9.33 -2.34
CA PHE A 12 -13.45 8.16 -2.25
C PHE A 12 -14.70 8.37 -1.36
N SER A 13 -14.92 9.55 -0.85
CA SER A 13 -16.24 9.97 -0.39
C SER A 13 -17.04 10.51 -1.57
N LEU A 14 -17.99 9.74 -2.06
CA LEU A 14 -18.83 10.03 -3.23
C LEU A 14 -19.74 11.26 -3.08
N THR A 15 -19.64 12.06 -2.04
CA THR A 15 -20.65 13.10 -1.73
C THR A 15 -20.11 14.47 -1.34
N ARG A 16 -18.79 14.70 -1.29
CA ARG A 16 -18.26 16.05 -1.01
C ARG A 16 -17.24 16.54 -2.02
N PRO A 17 -17.31 17.83 -2.41
CA PRO A 17 -16.22 18.46 -3.11
C PRO A 17 -14.98 18.43 -2.21
N PHE A 18 -13.84 18.15 -2.82
CA PHE A 18 -12.52 18.12 -2.23
C PHE A 18 -12.30 19.37 -1.34
N GLN A 19 -12.20 19.15 -0.05
CA GLN A 19 -11.68 20.15 0.87
C GLN A 19 -10.15 20.18 0.74
N PRO A 20 -9.52 21.33 0.57
CA PRO A 20 -8.06 21.40 0.48
C PRO A 20 -7.42 20.79 1.73
N TRP A 21 -6.36 20.05 1.58
CA TRP A 21 -5.58 19.40 2.65
C TRP A 21 -5.27 20.33 3.84
N THR A 22 -5.25 21.64 3.61
CA THR A 22 -5.04 22.65 4.64
C THR A 22 -6.09 22.60 5.75
N GLU A 23 -7.37 22.36 5.44
CA GLU A 23 -8.44 22.28 6.47
C GLU A 23 -8.40 20.93 7.21
N THR A 24 -8.13 19.84 6.49
CA THR A 24 -7.95 18.50 7.10
C THR A 24 -6.70 18.48 7.97
N LEU A 25 -5.59 19.09 7.52
CA LEU A 25 -4.37 19.25 8.32
C LEU A 25 -4.59 20.15 9.53
N GLN A 26 -5.45 21.17 9.45
CA GLN A 26 -5.77 22.01 10.59
C GLN A 26 -6.57 21.23 11.64
N GLY A 27 -7.55 20.42 11.23
CA GLY A 27 -8.27 19.54 12.16
C GLY A 27 -7.33 18.51 12.83
N VAL A 28 -6.42 17.90 12.09
CA VAL A 28 -5.40 17.00 12.65
C VAL A 28 -4.42 17.75 13.55
N ARG A 29 -4.00 18.98 13.20
CA ARG A 29 -3.20 19.86 14.06
C ARG A 29 -3.91 20.19 15.37
N ASP A 30 -5.21 20.41 15.33
CA ASP A 30 -5.99 20.75 16.53
C ASP A 30 -6.15 19.53 17.46
N ILE A 31 -6.26 18.33 16.91
CA ILE A 31 -6.22 17.06 17.65
C ILE A 31 -4.83 16.79 18.25
N LEU A 32 -3.76 17.14 17.52
CA LEU A 32 -2.37 16.89 17.93
C LEU A 32 -1.74 18.04 18.72
N LYS A 33 -2.46 19.10 19.08
CA LYS A 33 -1.97 20.22 19.93
C LYS A 33 -1.40 19.79 21.28
N GLY A 34 -1.45 18.51 21.60
CA GLY A 34 -0.82 17.91 22.78
C GLY A 34 0.67 17.57 22.66
N GLY A 35 1.42 18.01 21.63
CA GLY A 35 2.88 17.98 21.70
C GLY A 35 3.66 17.13 20.71
N THR A 36 3.14 16.88 19.52
CA THR A 36 3.92 16.24 18.46
C THR A 36 4.40 17.24 17.41
N SER A 37 5.66 17.10 17.01
CA SER A 37 6.34 17.97 16.07
C SER A 37 5.61 18.05 14.71
N GLU A 38 5.72 19.19 14.04
CA GLU A 38 5.28 19.40 12.63
C GLU A 38 5.78 18.32 11.67
N TYR A 39 6.83 17.60 12.05
CA TYR A 39 7.42 16.47 11.33
C TYR A 39 6.41 15.39 10.95
N TRP A 40 5.52 14.97 11.87
CA TRP A 40 4.50 13.95 11.59
C TRP A 40 3.49 14.41 10.53
N LEU A 41 3.14 15.68 10.52
CA LEU A 41 2.16 16.24 9.60
C LEU A 41 2.69 16.43 8.18
N THR A 42 4.01 16.59 8.04
CA THR A 42 4.65 16.83 6.74
C THR A 42 5.13 15.56 6.07
N HIS A 43 5.41 14.50 6.83
CA HIS A 43 6.04 13.27 6.33
C HIS A 43 5.09 12.07 6.28
N TYR A 44 3.97 12.10 7.01
CA TYR A 44 3.01 11.00 7.01
C TYR A 44 1.71 11.40 6.32
N THR A 45 1.32 10.60 5.34
CA THR A 45 0.01 10.73 4.66
C THR A 45 -1.02 9.91 5.42
N PHE A 46 -2.13 10.55 5.79
CA PHE A 46 -3.27 9.87 6.39
C PHE A 46 -4.20 9.35 5.30
N GLY A 47 -4.55 8.06 5.37
CA GLY A 47 -5.45 7.45 4.41
C GLY A 47 -6.90 7.86 4.66
N GLY A 48 -7.46 8.71 3.79
CA GLY A 48 -8.90 9.03 3.83
C GLY A 48 -9.81 7.92 3.26
N LYS A 49 -9.25 6.79 2.84
CA LYS A 49 -9.96 5.73 2.12
C LYS A 49 -11.09 5.08 2.92
N PHE A 50 -10.90 4.94 4.23
CA PHE A 50 -11.88 4.36 5.15
C PHE A 50 -12.46 5.39 6.10
N TRP A 51 -12.31 6.66 5.76
CA TRP A 51 -12.89 7.73 6.55
C TRP A 51 -14.42 7.71 6.42
N VAL A 52 -15.09 7.67 7.56
CA VAL A 52 -16.54 7.77 7.66
C VAL A 52 -16.87 9.04 8.44
N GLU A 53 -17.66 9.91 7.82
CA GLU A 53 -18.08 11.16 8.45
C GLU A 53 -19.01 10.87 9.64
N GLY A 54 -18.78 11.56 10.76
CA GLY A 54 -19.62 11.44 11.95
C GLY A 54 -19.29 10.26 12.86
N LEU A 55 -18.27 9.45 12.54
CA LEU A 55 -17.76 8.46 13.48
C LEU A 55 -16.75 9.10 14.45
N GLU A 56 -17.01 8.96 15.73
CA GLU A 56 -16.07 9.33 16.78
C GLU A 56 -14.98 8.27 16.95
N THR A 57 -13.84 8.67 17.50
CA THR A 57 -12.71 7.78 17.72
C THR A 57 -13.09 6.67 18.71
N GLY A 58 -13.02 5.42 18.27
CA GLY A 58 -13.37 4.26 19.10
C GLY A 58 -14.74 3.64 18.83
N ASP A 59 -15.55 4.27 17.98
CA ASP A 59 -16.84 3.71 17.60
C ASP A 59 -16.67 2.47 16.69
N ARG A 60 -17.63 1.56 16.84
CA ARG A 60 -17.77 0.45 15.88
C ARG A 60 -18.33 0.99 14.58
N CYS A 61 -17.69 0.62 13.49
CA CYS A 61 -18.06 1.08 12.16
C CYS A 61 -18.68 -0.08 11.35
N ASP A 62 -19.83 0.19 10.74
CA ASP A 62 -20.54 -0.74 9.85
C ASP A 62 -19.97 -0.72 8.40
N VAL A 63 -18.80 -0.13 8.21
CA VAL A 63 -18.15 -0.09 6.89
C VAL A 63 -17.65 -1.48 6.52
N ASN A 64 -18.08 -1.97 5.36
CA ASN A 64 -17.66 -3.24 4.83
C ASN A 64 -16.16 -3.22 4.50
N MET A 65 -15.42 -4.23 4.99
CA MET A 65 -14.05 -4.46 4.56
C MET A 65 -14.05 -5.09 3.17
N HIS A 66 -13.41 -4.45 2.21
CA HIS A 66 -13.25 -5.00 0.87
C HIS A 66 -12.13 -6.03 0.87
N ILE A 67 -12.47 -7.29 0.60
CA ILE A 67 -11.48 -8.37 0.45
C ILE A 67 -10.94 -8.38 -0.97
N ILE A 68 -11.82 -8.28 -1.97
CA ILE A 68 -11.49 -8.17 -3.40
C ILE A 68 -12.36 -7.10 -4.02
N ARG A 69 -11.79 -6.27 -4.88
CA ARG A 69 -12.52 -5.27 -5.67
C ARG A 69 -12.19 -5.42 -7.16
N TYR A 70 -13.03 -4.81 -7.99
CA TYR A 70 -12.86 -4.89 -9.44
C TYR A 70 -11.49 -4.39 -9.94
N ALA A 71 -10.92 -3.38 -9.27
CA ALA A 71 -9.57 -2.91 -9.57
C ALA A 71 -8.51 -4.02 -9.38
N ASP A 72 -8.67 -4.90 -8.40
CA ASP A 72 -7.78 -6.02 -8.19
C ASP A 72 -7.89 -7.04 -9.34
N ALA A 73 -9.11 -7.39 -9.76
CA ALA A 73 -9.32 -8.27 -10.90
C ALA A 73 -8.69 -7.71 -12.20
N ILE A 74 -8.84 -6.39 -12.44
CA ILE A 74 -8.20 -5.74 -13.61
C ILE A 74 -6.68 -5.82 -13.53
N LEU A 75 -6.09 -5.54 -12.37
CA LEU A 75 -4.63 -5.55 -12.23
C LEU A 75 -4.06 -6.98 -12.26
N MET A 76 -4.76 -7.97 -11.69
CA MET A 76 -4.39 -9.38 -11.86
C MET A 76 -4.44 -9.81 -13.32
N TYR A 77 -5.47 -9.40 -14.05
CA TYR A 77 -5.59 -9.68 -15.48
C TYR A 77 -4.49 -9.01 -16.30
N ALA A 78 -4.16 -7.75 -15.98
CA ALA A 78 -3.06 -7.03 -16.62
C ALA A 78 -1.72 -7.73 -16.40
N GLU A 79 -1.47 -8.22 -15.19
CA GLU A 79 -0.25 -8.98 -14.85
C GLU A 79 -0.20 -10.28 -15.66
N ALA A 80 -1.29 -11.04 -15.70
CA ALA A 80 -1.37 -12.29 -16.47
C ALA A 80 -1.13 -12.06 -17.97
N LEU A 81 -1.74 -11.02 -18.55
CA LEU A 81 -1.53 -10.65 -19.96
C LEU A 81 -0.06 -10.33 -20.24
N ASN A 82 0.62 -9.61 -19.37
CA ASN A 82 2.05 -9.34 -19.51
C ASN A 82 2.88 -10.62 -19.49
N GLU A 83 2.52 -11.58 -18.63
CA GLU A 83 3.25 -12.84 -18.53
C GLU A 83 3.13 -13.70 -19.78
N VAL A 84 1.98 -13.70 -20.44
CA VAL A 84 1.75 -14.42 -21.70
C VAL A 84 2.17 -13.64 -22.95
N GLY A 85 2.76 -12.44 -22.80
CA GLY A 85 3.30 -11.65 -23.91
C GLY A 85 2.28 -10.72 -24.60
N GLU A 86 1.08 -10.60 -24.10
CA GLU A 86 0.03 -9.71 -24.61
C GLU A 86 0.21 -8.26 -24.10
N SER A 87 1.40 -7.69 -24.34
CA SER A 87 1.85 -6.43 -23.74
C SER A 87 0.93 -5.25 -23.99
N THR A 88 0.34 -5.15 -25.21
CA THR A 88 -0.58 -4.06 -25.55
C THR A 88 -1.87 -4.13 -24.74
N LYS A 89 -2.43 -5.33 -24.56
CA LYS A 89 -3.64 -5.53 -23.76
C LYS A 89 -3.35 -5.33 -22.27
N ALA A 90 -2.20 -5.81 -21.80
CA ALA A 90 -1.74 -5.60 -20.44
C ALA A 90 -1.65 -4.10 -20.10
N LEU A 91 -1.03 -3.32 -20.99
CA LEU A 91 -0.89 -1.88 -20.83
C LEU A 91 -2.24 -1.17 -20.83
N ALA A 92 -3.16 -1.57 -21.70
CA ALA A 92 -4.52 -1.01 -21.72
C ALA A 92 -5.25 -1.23 -20.39
N MET A 93 -5.16 -2.43 -19.79
CA MET A 93 -5.77 -2.73 -18.50
C MET A 93 -5.13 -1.93 -17.35
N LEU A 94 -3.82 -1.80 -17.34
CA LEU A 94 -3.11 -0.99 -16.36
C LEU A 94 -3.50 0.49 -16.48
N ASN A 95 -3.55 1.02 -17.69
CA ASN A 95 -3.91 2.41 -17.93
C ASN A 95 -5.38 2.71 -17.59
N ARG A 96 -6.29 1.75 -17.72
CA ARG A 96 -7.68 1.90 -17.29
C ARG A 96 -7.79 2.25 -15.78
N ILE A 97 -6.96 1.66 -14.93
CA ILE A 97 -6.91 2.01 -13.51
C ILE A 97 -6.37 3.43 -13.33
N ARG A 98 -5.36 3.80 -14.12
CA ARG A 98 -4.74 5.12 -14.05
C ARG A 98 -5.67 6.23 -14.55
N GLU A 99 -6.38 6.02 -15.64
CA GLU A 99 -7.38 6.96 -16.17
C GLU A 99 -8.47 7.23 -15.14
N ARG A 100 -9.00 6.19 -14.50
CA ARG A 100 -9.93 6.39 -13.39
C ARG A 100 -9.31 7.21 -12.28
N ALA A 101 -8.05 6.92 -11.94
CA ALA A 101 -7.33 7.56 -10.85
C ALA A 101 -6.95 9.02 -11.15
N PHE A 102 -6.67 9.38 -12.40
CA PHE A 102 -6.28 10.73 -12.79
C PHE A 102 -7.47 11.56 -13.34
N GLY A 103 -8.56 10.89 -13.71
CA GLY A 103 -9.71 11.51 -14.37
C GLY A 103 -9.48 11.78 -15.86
N ASP A 104 -8.30 11.48 -16.37
CA ASP A 104 -7.87 11.65 -17.75
C ASP A 104 -6.70 10.70 -18.08
N ASP A 105 -6.21 10.73 -19.31
CA ASP A 105 -5.08 9.92 -19.79
C ASP A 105 -3.69 10.47 -19.44
N SER A 106 -3.61 11.62 -18.77
CA SER A 106 -2.34 12.30 -18.43
C SER A 106 -1.41 11.45 -17.55
N GLY A 107 -1.97 10.46 -16.86
CA GLY A 107 -1.26 9.51 -16.04
C GLY A 107 -0.85 8.22 -16.75
N ASN A 108 -1.21 8.01 -18.00
CA ASN A 108 -1.02 6.76 -18.70
C ASN A 108 0.45 6.42 -18.90
N PHE A 109 0.77 5.15 -18.73
CA PHE A 109 2.05 4.60 -19.11
C PHE A 109 2.14 4.44 -20.63
N LYS A 110 3.35 4.65 -21.15
CA LYS A 110 3.73 4.33 -22.52
C LYS A 110 4.13 2.85 -22.63
N PRO A 111 4.21 2.29 -23.85
CA PRO A 111 4.77 0.96 -24.07
C PRO A 111 6.12 0.78 -23.39
N MET A 112 6.29 -0.36 -22.73
CA MET A 112 7.46 -0.69 -21.94
C MET A 112 7.79 -2.17 -22.05
N SER A 113 8.97 -2.58 -21.63
CA SER A 113 9.39 -3.97 -21.57
C SER A 113 8.57 -4.77 -20.54
N LYS A 114 8.61 -6.09 -20.64
CA LYS A 114 7.93 -7.01 -19.73
C LYS A 114 8.36 -6.80 -18.26
N ASP A 115 9.64 -6.56 -18.01
CA ASP A 115 10.17 -6.39 -16.67
C ASP A 115 9.85 -5.01 -16.08
N GLU A 116 9.88 -3.97 -16.92
CA GLU A 116 9.39 -2.64 -16.53
C GLU A 116 7.92 -2.69 -16.17
N PHE A 117 7.11 -3.45 -16.92
CA PHE A 117 5.70 -3.64 -16.62
C PHE A 117 5.48 -4.34 -15.28
N ARG A 118 6.25 -5.40 -14.96
CA ARG A 118 6.21 -6.06 -13.65
C ARG A 118 6.43 -5.06 -12.52
N THR A 119 7.41 -4.19 -12.69
CA THR A 119 7.69 -3.13 -11.70
C THR A 119 6.57 -2.10 -11.63
N ALA A 120 6.05 -1.67 -12.78
CA ALA A 120 4.97 -0.68 -12.87
C ALA A 120 3.68 -1.19 -12.22
N ILE A 121 3.28 -2.43 -12.51
CA ILE A 121 2.04 -3.01 -11.95
C ILE A 121 2.12 -3.21 -10.45
N LEU A 122 3.25 -3.66 -9.90
CA LEU A 122 3.43 -3.79 -8.45
C LEU A 122 3.39 -2.42 -7.75
N ASN A 123 3.91 -1.38 -8.38
CA ASN A 123 3.79 -0.02 -7.88
C ASN A 123 2.36 0.50 -7.98
N GLU A 124 1.64 0.17 -9.07
CA GLU A 124 0.23 0.53 -9.21
C GLU A 124 -0.63 -0.14 -8.13
N ARG A 125 -0.45 -1.45 -7.91
CA ARG A 125 -1.13 -2.19 -6.83
C ARG A 125 -0.86 -1.56 -5.47
N ARG A 126 0.40 -1.21 -5.17
CA ARG A 126 0.76 -0.53 -3.91
C ARG A 126 0.01 0.80 -3.72
N LEU A 127 -0.21 1.54 -4.80
CA LEU A 127 -0.89 2.84 -4.77
C LEU A 127 -2.42 2.72 -4.78
N GLU A 128 -2.94 1.64 -5.36
CA GLU A 128 -4.38 1.38 -5.45
C GLU A 128 -4.95 0.76 -4.19
N PHE A 129 -4.18 -0.11 -3.50
CA PHE A 129 -4.66 -0.91 -2.36
C PHE A 129 -4.00 -0.55 -1.01
N PRO A 130 -3.80 0.74 -0.65
CA PRO A 130 -3.32 1.05 0.68
C PRO A 130 -4.35 0.60 1.72
N HIS A 131 -3.88 -0.02 2.80
CA HIS A 131 -4.70 -0.52 3.91
C HIS A 131 -5.72 -1.63 3.56
N GLU A 132 -5.59 -2.29 2.38
CA GLU A 132 -6.44 -3.42 1.99
C GLU A 132 -5.77 -4.79 2.17
N GLY A 133 -4.60 -4.85 2.79
CA GLY A 133 -3.91 -6.11 3.11
C GLY A 133 -3.12 -6.76 1.97
N HIS A 134 -3.21 -6.26 0.73
CA HIS A 134 -2.58 -6.90 -0.43
C HIS A 134 -1.05 -6.82 -0.43
N ARG A 135 -0.45 -5.81 0.20
CA ARG A 135 0.98 -5.50 0.02
C ARG A 135 1.92 -6.61 0.44
N TRP A 136 1.65 -7.27 1.58
CA TRP A 136 2.45 -8.39 2.05
C TRP A 136 2.50 -9.52 1.00
N PHE A 137 1.33 -9.94 0.52
CA PHE A 137 1.22 -11.02 -0.45
C PHE A 137 1.89 -10.67 -1.78
N ASP A 138 1.76 -9.43 -2.26
CA ASP A 138 2.44 -8.96 -3.45
C ASP A 138 3.97 -9.04 -3.31
N LEU A 139 4.52 -8.64 -2.18
CA LEU A 139 5.95 -8.66 -1.93
C LEU A 139 6.51 -10.09 -1.80
N VAL A 140 5.76 -10.96 -1.11
CA VAL A 140 6.20 -12.35 -0.90
C VAL A 140 6.12 -13.14 -2.19
N ARG A 141 4.97 -13.12 -2.92
CA ARG A 141 4.81 -13.87 -4.17
C ARG A 141 5.77 -13.45 -5.28
N THR A 142 6.25 -12.21 -5.26
CA THR A 142 7.21 -11.70 -6.24
C THR A 142 8.67 -11.82 -5.78
N GLY A 143 8.92 -12.37 -4.58
CA GLY A 143 10.26 -12.53 -4.02
C GLY A 143 10.97 -11.21 -3.70
N THR A 144 10.23 -10.08 -3.62
CA THR A 144 10.82 -8.74 -3.45
C THR A 144 10.74 -8.24 -2.01
N PHE A 145 10.18 -9.01 -1.09
CA PHE A 145 9.91 -8.59 0.28
C PHE A 145 11.17 -8.07 0.99
N ILE A 146 12.22 -8.87 1.06
CA ILE A 146 13.45 -8.53 1.79
C ILE A 146 14.11 -7.28 1.20
N GLN A 147 14.21 -7.23 -0.13
CA GLN A 147 14.79 -6.08 -0.81
C GLN A 147 14.00 -4.80 -0.52
N ARG A 148 12.68 -4.83 -0.65
CA ARG A 148 11.82 -3.65 -0.43
C ARG A 148 11.82 -3.18 1.02
N MET A 149 11.93 -4.11 1.98
CA MET A 149 12.06 -3.73 3.38
C MET A 149 13.39 -3.04 3.66
N LYS A 150 14.49 -3.53 3.08
CA LYS A 150 15.81 -2.87 3.18
C LYS A 150 15.81 -1.48 2.53
N GLU A 151 15.21 -1.33 1.34
CA GLU A 151 15.06 -0.05 0.65
C GLU A 151 14.23 0.95 1.47
N HIS A 152 13.12 0.50 2.06
CA HIS A 152 12.27 1.33 2.91
C HIS A 152 13.02 1.84 4.14
N SER A 153 13.76 0.99 4.80
CA SER A 153 14.56 1.39 5.95
C SER A 153 15.67 2.38 5.60
N ALA A 154 16.33 2.19 4.47
CA ALA A 154 17.32 3.16 3.99
C ALA A 154 16.71 4.53 3.70
N TYR A 155 15.44 4.55 3.22
CA TYR A 155 14.68 5.78 3.05
C TYR A 155 14.31 6.40 4.41
N GLU A 156 13.76 5.63 5.34
CA GLU A 156 13.40 6.10 6.69
C GLU A 156 14.62 6.65 7.44
N ALA A 157 15.77 6.02 7.31
CA ALA A 157 17.02 6.49 7.91
C ALA A 157 17.44 7.87 7.40
N LYS A 158 17.16 8.20 6.13
CA LYS A 158 17.44 9.51 5.53
C LYS A 158 16.45 10.58 5.97
N VAL A 159 15.20 10.20 6.22
CA VAL A 159 14.11 11.15 6.49
C VAL A 159 13.93 11.41 7.98
N ALA A 160 14.22 10.43 8.82
CA ALA A 160 13.83 10.44 10.24
C ALA A 160 14.93 10.92 11.21
N GLU A 161 16.07 11.38 10.73
CA GLU A 161 17.20 11.88 11.55
C GLU A 161 17.68 11.03 12.71
N ALA A 162 17.01 9.98 13.16
CA ALA A 162 17.50 9.16 14.26
C ALA A 162 16.74 7.84 14.48
N ASN A 163 17.44 6.80 14.82
CA ASN A 163 17.06 5.64 15.63
C ASN A 163 15.99 4.64 15.15
N LYS A 164 15.45 4.75 13.93
CA LYS A 164 14.46 3.79 13.40
C LYS A 164 15.01 2.80 12.36
N THR A 165 16.32 2.82 12.15
CA THR A 165 17.02 1.91 11.23
C THR A 165 17.02 0.45 11.66
N GLU A 166 16.70 0.17 12.93
CA GLU A 166 16.81 -1.17 13.49
C GLU A 166 15.86 -2.19 12.89
N ILE A 167 14.66 -1.78 12.45
CA ILE A 167 13.65 -2.71 11.94
C ILE A 167 14.15 -3.45 10.71
N ALA A 168 14.76 -2.76 9.76
CA ALA A 168 15.20 -3.40 8.53
C ALA A 168 16.58 -4.06 8.64
N GLN A 169 17.39 -3.68 9.60
CA GLN A 169 18.63 -4.40 9.91
C GLN A 169 18.34 -5.80 10.44
N ASN A 170 17.17 -6.00 11.04
CA ASN A 170 16.74 -7.27 11.61
C ASN A 170 15.94 -8.15 10.63
N ILE A 171 15.65 -7.67 9.41
CA ILE A 171 14.94 -8.47 8.39
C ILE A 171 15.86 -9.57 7.86
N LYS A 172 15.40 -10.81 8.03
CA LYS A 172 16.11 -12.03 7.59
C LYS A 172 15.27 -12.79 6.55
N GLU A 173 15.92 -13.60 5.74
CA GLU A 173 15.28 -14.35 4.66
C GLU A 173 14.15 -15.28 5.14
N HIS A 174 14.29 -15.90 6.31
CA HIS A 174 13.26 -16.78 6.86
C HIS A 174 11.97 -16.05 7.24
N MET A 175 12.00 -14.73 7.45
CA MET A 175 10.83 -13.94 7.81
C MET A 175 9.78 -13.80 6.70
N ILE A 176 10.02 -14.38 5.54
CA ILE A 176 9.02 -14.58 4.49
C ILE A 176 7.91 -15.54 4.96
N LEU A 177 8.26 -16.48 5.82
CA LEU A 177 7.30 -17.35 6.49
C LEU A 177 7.08 -16.87 7.92
N MET A 178 5.86 -16.97 8.39
CA MET A 178 5.56 -16.71 9.81
C MET A 178 5.95 -17.90 10.67
N PRO A 179 6.36 -17.70 11.93
CA PRO A 179 6.57 -18.82 12.83
C PRO A 179 5.26 -19.57 13.11
N ILE A 180 5.36 -20.89 13.21
CA ILE A 180 4.24 -21.71 13.68
C ILE A 180 4.06 -21.42 15.19
N PRO A 181 2.84 -21.11 15.66
CA PRO A 181 2.61 -20.89 17.10
C PRO A 181 3.09 -22.08 17.93
N GLN A 182 3.75 -21.82 19.05
CA GLN A 182 4.29 -22.86 19.91
C GLN A 182 3.19 -23.82 20.40
N SER A 183 1.99 -23.30 20.68
CA SER A 183 0.83 -24.10 21.05
C SER A 183 0.48 -25.18 20.04
N GLU A 184 0.65 -24.92 18.75
CA GLU A 184 0.35 -25.89 17.69
C GLU A 184 1.44 -26.99 17.62
N ILE A 185 2.70 -26.60 17.84
CA ILE A 185 3.82 -27.56 17.89
C ILE A 185 3.67 -28.49 19.12
N ASP A 186 3.27 -27.94 20.25
CA ASP A 186 3.08 -28.70 21.49
C ASP A 186 1.94 -29.73 21.37
N LEU A 187 0.92 -29.44 20.58
CA LEU A 187 -0.22 -30.32 20.32
C LEU A 187 0.03 -31.37 19.23
N ASN A 188 0.95 -31.11 18.31
CA ASN A 188 1.22 -32.01 17.20
C ASN A 188 2.73 -32.31 17.06
N PRO A 189 3.19 -33.47 17.53
CA PRO A 189 4.61 -33.83 17.51
C PRO A 189 5.20 -34.00 16.09
N ASN A 190 4.36 -34.01 15.05
CA ASN A 190 4.79 -34.05 13.67
C ASN A 190 5.05 -32.66 13.06
N LEU A 191 4.67 -31.58 13.77
CA LEU A 191 4.98 -30.23 13.33
C LEU A 191 6.41 -29.86 13.68
N VAL A 192 7.12 -29.35 12.68
CA VAL A 192 8.47 -28.79 12.83
C VAL A 192 8.41 -27.32 12.52
N GLN A 193 9.02 -26.52 13.38
CA GLN A 193 9.09 -25.08 13.21
C GLN A 193 9.75 -24.69 11.88
N ASN A 194 9.30 -23.61 11.27
CA ASN A 194 9.94 -23.04 10.10
C ASN A 194 11.40 -22.68 10.40
N ALA A 195 12.28 -22.95 9.44
CA ALA A 195 13.71 -22.72 9.62
C ALA A 195 14.00 -21.25 9.98
N GLY A 196 14.78 -21.04 11.02
CA GLY A 196 15.20 -19.71 11.47
C GLY A 196 14.44 -19.17 12.69
N TYR A 197 13.43 -19.89 13.18
CA TYR A 197 12.69 -19.59 14.41
C TYR A 197 13.00 -20.57 15.52
#